data_051ef1b001083adb9c22fda440a0623d
#
_entry.id   051ef1b001083adb9c22fda440a0623d
#
_cell.length_a   1.000
_cell.length_b   1.000
_cell.length_c   1.000
_cell.angle_alpha   90.00
_cell.angle_beta   90.00
_cell.angle_gamma   90.00
#
_symmetry.space_group_name_H-M   'P 1'
#
loop_
_entity.id
_entity.type
_entity.pdbx_description
1 polymer ?
#
loop_
_entity_poly.entity_id
_entity_poly.type
_entity_poly.pdbx_seq_one_letter_code
_entity_poly.pdbx_strand_id
1 'polypeptide(L)'
;VDLLLERWVDLPEQRWYPGNTHIHYNELETRPEERLRLDTEVNDLSVTAVSILQRGQIPYASNAFPVGFMTDFSTDHRQVDCGEETRHNAHHGGYGHVMLLNLRNLVEPVSRGDLVSAFDPDYPPLCHACDDARTQGGIVIWCHNGNGLEAPVAAGLGKLHAFNLFDPCWKDLEYDLWYKLLNCGIRLPASTGSDWYVCSNNRVYVQTEGRFTYKSWLEGLQAGRTFITNGPALWLEVEGEGPGAQIEGREKVAVVVRWRSHYALDRVEVVRDGMVVGERVLAGDDQWEGAWAVDVDMAGDGWVA
;
A
#
# COMPACT_ATOMS: atom_id res chain seq x y z
N VAL A 1 -22.43 -27.24 3.87
CA VAL A 1 -23.05 -26.20 4.72
C VAL A 1 -22.93 -24.90 3.97
N ASP A 2 -24.08 -24.34 3.61
CA ASP A 2 -24.11 -23.01 2.99
C ASP A 2 -24.14 -21.98 4.12
N LEU A 3 -23.16 -21.07 4.11
CA LEU A 3 -23.08 -19.95 5.04
C LEU A 3 -23.45 -18.68 4.27
N LEU A 4 -24.46 -17.99 4.75
CA LEU A 4 -24.80 -16.66 4.26
C LEU A 4 -24.02 -15.64 5.08
N LEU A 5 -23.14 -14.91 4.41
CA LEU A 5 -22.36 -13.82 5.03
C LEU A 5 -22.90 -12.49 4.51
N GLU A 6 -23.17 -11.58 5.43
CA GLU A 6 -23.55 -10.20 5.10
C GLU A 6 -22.34 -9.29 5.19
N ARG A 7 -22.22 -8.39 4.21
CA ARG A 7 -21.23 -7.31 4.32
C ARG A 7 -21.65 -6.35 5.42
N TRP A 8 -20.75 -6.07 6.34
CA TRP A 8 -20.99 -5.07 7.38
C TRP A 8 -20.77 -3.62 6.86
N VAL A 9 -20.03 -3.47 5.75
CA VAL A 9 -19.87 -2.20 5.03
C VAL A 9 -19.63 -2.50 3.55
N ASP A 10 -20.30 -1.78 2.66
CA ASP A 10 -20.07 -1.86 1.21
C ASP A 10 -19.30 -0.63 0.73
N LEU A 11 -17.97 -0.75 0.76
CA LEU A 11 -17.07 0.30 0.31
C LEU A 11 -17.03 0.44 -1.22
N PRO A 12 -17.12 -0.63 -2.03
CA PRO A 12 -17.25 -0.52 -3.48
C PRO A 12 -18.42 0.31 -3.98
N GLU A 13 -19.57 0.32 -3.31
CA GLU A 13 -20.68 1.24 -3.65
C GLU A 13 -20.27 2.72 -3.55
N GLN A 14 -19.30 3.03 -2.70
CA GLN A 14 -18.72 4.36 -2.53
C GLN A 14 -17.46 4.55 -3.39
N ARG A 15 -17.19 3.61 -4.32
CA ARG A 15 -16.02 3.57 -5.20
C ARG A 15 -14.68 3.40 -4.49
N TRP A 16 -14.68 2.83 -3.29
CA TRP A 16 -13.48 2.42 -2.57
C TRP A 16 -13.22 0.93 -2.80
N TYR A 17 -12.16 0.60 -3.49
CA TYR A 17 -11.82 -0.75 -3.90
C TYR A 17 -10.60 -1.28 -3.16
N PRO A 18 -10.74 -2.41 -2.43
CA PRO A 18 -9.63 -2.98 -1.66
C PRO A 18 -8.58 -3.60 -2.55
N GLY A 19 -7.32 -3.40 -2.17
CA GLY A 19 -6.19 -4.05 -2.81
C GLY A 19 -5.16 -4.57 -1.82
N ASN A 20 -4.34 -5.49 -2.30
CA ASN A 20 -3.13 -5.94 -1.67
C ASN A 20 -1.99 -5.80 -2.70
N THR A 21 -1.04 -4.93 -2.41
CA THR A 21 0.01 -4.54 -3.36
C THR A 21 1.25 -5.42 -3.30
N HIS A 22 1.28 -6.41 -2.40
CA HIS A 22 2.49 -7.20 -2.16
C HIS A 22 2.14 -8.60 -1.64
N ILE A 23 2.23 -9.61 -2.47
CA ILE A 23 1.95 -11.00 -2.13
C ILE A 23 3.03 -11.92 -2.71
N HIS A 24 3.52 -12.85 -1.91
CA HIS A 24 4.35 -13.96 -2.37
C HIS A 24 3.72 -15.30 -2.02
N TYR A 25 3.78 -16.24 -2.96
CA TYR A 25 3.58 -17.66 -2.68
C TYR A 25 4.94 -18.32 -2.48
N ASN A 26 5.07 -19.11 -1.43
CA ASN A 26 6.30 -19.83 -1.17
C ASN A 26 6.48 -21.04 -2.10
N GLU A 27 7.64 -21.61 -2.07
CA GLU A 27 8.04 -22.77 -2.89
C GLU A 27 7.23 -24.06 -2.62
N LEU A 28 6.55 -24.12 -1.48
CA LEU A 28 5.74 -25.27 -1.09
C LEU A 28 4.31 -25.21 -1.64
N GLU A 29 3.92 -24.09 -2.27
CA GLU A 29 2.61 -23.99 -2.91
C GLU A 29 2.57 -24.84 -4.18
N THR A 30 1.81 -25.92 -4.12
CA THR A 30 1.71 -26.89 -5.21
C THR A 30 0.64 -26.58 -6.24
N ARG A 31 -0.26 -25.64 -5.91
CA ARG A 31 -1.38 -25.22 -6.78
C ARG A 31 -1.51 -23.70 -6.79
N PRO A 32 -0.48 -22.96 -7.24
CA PRO A 32 -0.44 -21.52 -7.14
C PRO A 32 -1.57 -20.83 -7.93
N GLU A 33 -1.99 -21.37 -9.06
CA GLU A 33 -3.08 -20.82 -9.86
C GLU A 33 -4.43 -20.94 -9.16
N GLU A 34 -4.75 -22.10 -8.57
CA GLU A 34 -5.97 -22.28 -7.79
C GLU A 34 -5.98 -21.36 -6.57
N ARG A 35 -4.84 -21.26 -5.91
CA ARG A 35 -4.66 -20.38 -4.74
C ARG A 35 -4.88 -18.92 -5.11
N LEU A 36 -4.28 -18.45 -6.19
CA LEU A 36 -4.43 -17.06 -6.62
C LEU A 36 -5.90 -16.71 -6.92
N ARG A 37 -6.63 -17.60 -7.58
CA ARG A 37 -8.07 -17.41 -7.82
C ARG A 37 -8.88 -17.39 -6.52
N LEU A 38 -8.62 -18.37 -5.65
CA LEU A 38 -9.33 -18.51 -4.39
C LEU A 38 -9.03 -17.36 -3.43
N ASP A 39 -7.78 -17.02 -3.26
CA ASP A 39 -7.35 -15.99 -2.30
C ASP A 39 -7.91 -14.61 -2.67
N THR A 40 -7.94 -14.27 -3.95
CA THR A 40 -8.55 -13.04 -4.45
C THR A 40 -10.05 -12.98 -4.12
N GLU A 41 -10.75 -14.11 -4.23
CA GLU A 41 -12.17 -14.20 -3.94
C GLU A 41 -12.47 -14.21 -2.44
N VAL A 42 -11.82 -15.08 -1.70
CA VAL A 42 -12.04 -15.27 -0.25
C VAL A 42 -11.68 -14.01 0.55
N ASN A 43 -10.66 -13.31 0.13
CA ASN A 43 -10.24 -12.06 0.77
C ASN A 43 -10.98 -10.83 0.25
N ASP A 44 -11.91 -11.00 -0.68
CA ASP A 44 -12.70 -9.93 -1.30
C ASP A 44 -11.83 -8.78 -1.83
N LEU A 45 -10.72 -9.12 -2.49
CA LEU A 45 -9.80 -8.15 -3.07
C LEU A 45 -10.27 -7.74 -4.46
N SER A 46 -10.33 -6.43 -4.70
CA SER A 46 -10.55 -5.89 -6.04
C SER A 46 -9.26 -5.82 -6.84
N VAL A 47 -8.11 -5.64 -6.17
CA VAL A 47 -6.79 -5.68 -6.79
C VAL A 47 -5.87 -6.59 -5.99
N THR A 48 -5.21 -7.51 -6.69
CA THR A 48 -4.23 -8.44 -6.13
C THR A 48 -2.93 -8.36 -6.91
N ALA A 49 -1.86 -7.93 -6.26
CA ALA A 49 -0.54 -7.89 -6.87
C ALA A 49 0.35 -9.03 -6.32
N VAL A 50 0.58 -10.01 -7.16
CA VAL A 50 1.55 -11.07 -6.90
C VAL A 50 2.93 -10.58 -7.27
N SER A 51 3.94 -10.91 -6.48
CA SER A 51 5.30 -10.42 -6.66
C SER A 51 6.26 -11.52 -7.04
N ILE A 52 6.92 -11.37 -8.18
CA ILE A 52 8.09 -12.16 -8.50
C ILE A 52 9.28 -11.64 -7.69
N LEU A 53 10.08 -12.57 -7.19
CA LEU A 53 11.38 -12.27 -6.62
C LEU A 53 12.45 -12.76 -7.59
N GLN A 54 13.26 -11.87 -8.10
CA GLN A 54 14.46 -12.25 -8.83
C GLN A 54 15.55 -12.71 -7.86
N ARG A 55 15.43 -13.95 -7.39
CA ARG A 55 16.41 -14.59 -6.52
C ARG A 55 17.04 -15.76 -7.22
N GLY A 56 18.03 -15.54 -8.05
CA GLY A 56 18.90 -16.61 -8.55
C GLY A 56 18.19 -17.95 -8.83
N GLN A 57 18.48 -18.95 -8.01
CA GLN A 57 17.99 -20.32 -8.18
C GLN A 57 16.87 -20.72 -7.19
N ILE A 58 16.37 -19.83 -6.36
CA ILE A 58 15.34 -20.19 -5.39
C ILE A 58 13.97 -20.24 -6.07
N PRO A 59 13.32 -21.42 -6.13
CA PRO A 59 12.01 -21.54 -6.74
C PRO A 59 10.92 -21.05 -5.78
N TYR A 60 10.19 -20.04 -6.19
CA TYR A 60 8.95 -19.60 -5.54
C TYR A 60 7.77 -19.87 -6.44
N ALA A 61 6.63 -20.25 -5.87
CA ALA A 61 5.41 -20.41 -6.65
C ALA A 61 5.03 -19.11 -7.40
N SER A 62 5.30 -17.94 -6.83
CA SER A 62 5.14 -16.65 -7.49
C SER A 62 5.97 -16.51 -8.77
N ASN A 63 7.11 -17.16 -8.87
CA ASN A 63 7.97 -17.13 -10.06
C ASN A 63 7.41 -17.95 -11.23
N ALA A 64 6.33 -18.71 -11.01
CA ALA A 64 5.64 -19.44 -12.07
C ALA A 64 4.72 -18.56 -12.92
N PHE A 65 4.41 -17.36 -12.46
CA PHE A 65 3.54 -16.42 -13.18
C PHE A 65 4.36 -15.52 -14.11
N PRO A 66 3.84 -15.19 -15.30
CA PRO A 66 4.44 -14.17 -16.16
C PRO A 66 4.23 -12.79 -15.54
N VAL A 67 5.21 -11.91 -15.66
CA VAL A 67 5.07 -10.51 -15.21
C VAL A 67 4.04 -9.76 -16.06
N GLY A 68 3.26 -8.90 -15.43
CA GLY A 68 2.26 -8.05 -16.05
C GLY A 68 0.83 -8.37 -15.64
N PHE A 69 -0.11 -7.65 -16.23
CA PHE A 69 -1.53 -7.81 -15.94
C PHE A 69 -2.04 -9.19 -16.40
N MET A 70 -2.66 -9.92 -15.47
CA MET A 70 -3.06 -11.31 -15.65
C MET A 70 -4.53 -11.42 -16.07
N THR A 71 -4.80 -11.30 -17.36
CA THR A 71 -6.16 -11.33 -17.93
C THR A 71 -6.95 -12.58 -17.53
N ASP A 72 -6.32 -13.76 -17.53
CA ASP A 72 -6.97 -15.04 -17.24
C ASP A 72 -7.37 -15.20 -15.77
N PHE A 73 -6.83 -14.35 -14.90
CA PHE A 73 -7.14 -14.30 -13.47
C PHE A 73 -8.02 -13.10 -13.10
N SER A 74 -8.26 -12.20 -14.04
CA SER A 74 -9.00 -10.95 -13.81
C SER A 74 -10.45 -11.06 -14.27
N THR A 75 -11.31 -10.27 -13.61
CA THR A 75 -12.73 -10.10 -13.95
C THR A 75 -13.09 -8.61 -13.90
N ASP A 76 -14.32 -8.24 -14.20
CA ASP A 76 -14.79 -6.85 -14.08
C ASP A 76 -14.71 -6.29 -12.65
N HIS A 77 -14.65 -7.16 -11.64
CA HIS A 77 -14.65 -6.79 -10.21
C HIS A 77 -13.35 -7.10 -9.49
N ARG A 78 -12.49 -7.89 -10.12
CA ARG A 78 -11.20 -8.34 -9.54
C ARG A 78 -10.12 -8.26 -10.60
N GLN A 79 -9.05 -7.57 -10.29
CA GLN A 79 -7.93 -7.34 -11.17
C GLN A 79 -6.67 -7.94 -10.56
N VAL A 80 -5.96 -8.73 -11.32
CA VAL A 80 -4.74 -9.41 -10.87
C VAL A 80 -3.57 -8.96 -11.72
N ASP A 81 -2.50 -8.56 -11.05
CA ASP A 81 -1.23 -8.20 -11.68
C ASP A 81 -0.10 -9.04 -11.08
N CYS A 82 0.85 -9.41 -11.90
CA CYS A 82 2.09 -10.02 -11.45
C CYS A 82 3.22 -9.01 -11.60
N GLY A 83 3.59 -8.37 -10.52
CA GLY A 83 4.69 -7.42 -10.45
C GLY A 83 5.99 -8.07 -10.03
N GLU A 84 6.93 -7.26 -9.62
CA GLU A 84 8.24 -7.68 -9.12
C GLU A 84 8.56 -7.00 -7.80
N GLU A 85 9.04 -7.75 -6.83
CA GLU A 85 9.76 -7.16 -5.71
C GLU A 85 11.25 -7.18 -6.02
N THR A 86 11.79 -6.03 -6.36
CA THR A 86 13.25 -5.85 -6.51
C THR A 86 13.82 -5.43 -5.16
N ARG A 87 14.82 -6.16 -4.71
CA ARG A 87 15.39 -5.99 -3.38
C ARG A 87 16.89 -5.97 -3.39
N HIS A 88 17.43 -5.17 -2.50
CA HIS A 88 18.82 -5.16 -2.13
C HIS A 88 18.94 -5.38 -0.63
N ASN A 89 19.39 -6.54 -0.23
CA ASN A 89 19.60 -6.90 1.17
C ASN A 89 21.11 -7.02 1.45
N ALA A 90 21.63 -6.13 2.25
CA ALA A 90 22.85 -6.38 2.99
C ALA A 90 22.49 -6.78 4.43
N HIS A 91 23.40 -7.42 5.14
CA HIS A 91 23.20 -8.03 6.46
C HIS A 91 22.57 -7.10 7.52
N HIS A 92 22.54 -5.81 7.33
CA HIS A 92 22.03 -4.83 8.30
C HIS A 92 21.31 -3.66 7.64
N GLY A 93 20.42 -3.95 6.69
CA GLY A 93 19.51 -2.96 6.18
C GLY A 93 19.57 -2.69 4.68
N GLY A 94 20.65 -2.99 4.00
CA GLY A 94 20.77 -2.83 2.54
C GLY A 94 20.18 -1.53 1.98
N TYR A 95 20.01 -1.47 0.69
CA TYR A 95 19.33 -0.33 0.08
C TYR A 95 17.83 -0.34 0.30
N GLY A 96 17.22 -1.50 0.49
CA GLY A 96 15.80 -1.68 0.75
C GLY A 96 15.10 -2.53 -0.31
N HIS A 97 13.77 -2.50 -0.29
CA HIS A 97 12.93 -3.26 -1.22
C HIS A 97 11.91 -2.34 -1.87
N VAL A 98 11.59 -2.61 -3.13
CA VAL A 98 10.55 -1.92 -3.88
C VAL A 98 9.63 -2.92 -4.58
N MET A 99 8.33 -2.70 -4.46
CA MET A 99 7.32 -3.35 -5.27
C MET A 99 7.11 -2.59 -6.55
N LEU A 100 7.12 -3.30 -7.65
CA LEU A 100 6.94 -2.77 -8.99
C LEU A 100 5.70 -3.41 -9.61
N LEU A 101 4.68 -2.60 -9.87
CA LEU A 101 3.40 -3.04 -10.44
C LEU A 101 3.25 -2.55 -11.88
N ASN A 102 2.34 -3.16 -12.62
CA ASN A 102 2.01 -2.78 -13.99
C ASN A 102 3.23 -2.81 -14.93
N LEU A 103 4.09 -3.79 -14.74
CA LEU A 103 5.27 -4.00 -15.57
C LEU A 103 4.90 -4.70 -16.88
N ARG A 104 5.73 -4.54 -17.89
CA ARG A 104 5.69 -5.32 -19.15
C ARG A 104 6.75 -6.41 -19.16
N ASN A 105 7.86 -6.16 -18.51
CA ASN A 105 9.01 -7.06 -18.38
C ASN A 105 9.60 -6.88 -16.98
N LEU A 106 10.34 -7.89 -16.51
CA LEU A 106 11.17 -7.75 -15.32
C LEU A 106 12.16 -6.60 -15.51
N VAL A 107 12.48 -5.88 -14.42
CA VAL A 107 13.36 -4.71 -14.50
C VAL A 107 14.81 -5.08 -14.71
N GLU A 108 15.53 -4.19 -15.39
CA GLU A 108 16.98 -4.27 -15.56
C GLU A 108 17.61 -2.89 -15.33
N PRO A 109 18.73 -2.78 -14.64
CA PRO A 109 19.45 -3.86 -13.95
C PRO A 109 18.78 -4.25 -12.62
N VAL A 110 18.91 -5.50 -12.25
CA VAL A 110 18.41 -6.01 -10.96
C VAL A 110 19.35 -5.57 -9.85
N SER A 111 18.80 -4.97 -8.80
CA SER A 111 19.55 -4.76 -7.57
C SER A 111 19.78 -6.10 -6.86
N ARG A 112 20.97 -6.26 -6.27
CA ARG A 112 21.42 -7.52 -5.67
C ARG A 112 21.86 -7.29 -4.23
N GLY A 113 22.26 -8.34 -3.57
CA GLY A 113 22.75 -8.33 -2.20
C GLY A 113 22.77 -9.73 -1.64
N ASP A 114 22.98 -9.88 -0.35
CA ASP A 114 23.21 -11.16 0.33
C ASP A 114 22.17 -12.24 0.07
N LEU A 115 20.94 -11.88 -0.27
CA LEU A 115 19.90 -12.87 -0.58
C LEU A 115 20.04 -13.50 -1.98
N VAL A 116 20.78 -12.85 -2.86
CA VAL A 116 21.03 -13.39 -4.21
C VAL A 116 22.39 -14.08 -4.24
N SER A 117 23.40 -13.41 -3.69
CA SER A 117 24.74 -13.96 -3.47
C SER A 117 25.46 -13.08 -2.45
N ALA A 118 26.02 -13.67 -1.40
CA ALA A 118 26.79 -12.96 -0.39
C ALA A 118 28.05 -12.25 -0.94
N PHE A 119 28.41 -12.52 -2.17
CA PHE A 119 29.58 -11.96 -2.85
C PHE A 119 29.22 -11.00 -3.99
N ASP A 120 27.92 -10.78 -4.25
CA ASP A 120 27.52 -9.83 -5.27
C ASP A 120 27.76 -8.40 -4.76
N PRO A 121 28.26 -7.51 -5.64
CA PRO A 121 28.51 -6.11 -5.25
C PRO A 121 27.19 -5.38 -4.90
N ASP A 122 27.29 -4.40 -4.02
CA ASP A 122 26.21 -3.48 -3.66
C ASP A 122 25.93 -2.47 -4.80
N TYR A 123 25.67 -3.00 -5.99
CA TYR A 123 25.40 -2.23 -7.19
C TYR A 123 24.60 -3.09 -8.17
N PRO A 124 23.63 -2.53 -8.88
CA PRO A 124 23.22 -1.12 -8.88
C PRO A 124 22.30 -0.74 -7.72
N PRO A 125 22.19 0.56 -7.39
CA PRO A 125 21.15 1.08 -6.50
C PRO A 125 19.74 0.78 -7.00
N LEU A 126 18.77 0.68 -6.08
CA LEU A 126 17.35 0.43 -6.41
C LEU A 126 16.74 1.50 -7.33
N CYS A 127 17.24 2.73 -7.26
CA CYS A 127 16.78 3.82 -8.13
C CYS A 127 16.88 3.49 -9.62
N HIS A 128 17.82 2.66 -10.06
CA HIS A 128 17.90 2.21 -11.47
C HIS A 128 16.73 1.29 -11.84
N ALA A 129 16.38 0.35 -10.97
CA ALA A 129 15.21 -0.52 -11.15
C ALA A 129 13.91 0.31 -11.14
N CYS A 130 13.82 1.31 -10.26
CA CYS A 130 12.70 2.24 -10.23
C CYS A 130 12.56 3.01 -11.57
N ASP A 131 13.67 3.46 -12.16
CA ASP A 131 13.66 4.17 -13.44
C ASP A 131 13.21 3.26 -14.59
N ASP A 132 13.69 2.02 -14.63
CA ASP A 132 13.25 1.07 -15.65
C ASP A 132 11.75 0.76 -15.51
N ALA A 133 11.27 0.49 -14.31
CA ALA A 133 9.86 0.27 -14.05
C ALA A 133 9.00 1.47 -14.52
N ARG A 134 9.40 2.70 -14.18
CA ARG A 134 8.70 3.92 -14.60
C ARG A 134 8.71 4.11 -16.12
N THR A 135 9.78 3.76 -16.78
CA THR A 135 9.89 3.80 -18.26
C THR A 135 8.89 2.85 -18.91
N GLN A 136 8.57 1.74 -18.26
CA GLN A 136 7.55 0.80 -18.69
C GLN A 136 6.11 1.28 -18.42
N GLY A 137 5.93 2.34 -17.65
CA GLY A 137 4.64 2.81 -17.12
C GLY A 137 4.25 2.11 -15.81
N GLY A 138 5.22 1.50 -15.15
CA GLY A 138 5.05 0.81 -13.87
C GLY A 138 4.90 1.76 -12.69
N ILE A 139 4.34 1.24 -11.61
CA ILE A 139 4.17 1.90 -10.32
C ILE A 139 5.22 1.37 -9.36
N VAL A 140 5.91 2.26 -8.69
CA VAL A 140 6.97 1.95 -7.73
C VAL A 140 6.47 2.22 -6.32
N ILE A 141 6.44 1.19 -5.48
CA ILE A 141 5.98 1.27 -4.09
C ILE A 141 7.15 0.85 -3.20
N TRP A 142 7.53 1.68 -2.24
CA TRP A 142 8.50 1.29 -1.23
C TRP A 142 7.86 0.27 -0.29
N CYS A 143 8.52 -0.89 -0.09
CA CYS A 143 8.01 -1.94 0.78
C CYS A 143 8.45 -1.73 2.25
N HIS A 144 7.97 -2.55 3.12
CA HIS A 144 8.18 -2.82 4.54
C HIS A 144 9.56 -2.55 5.18
N ASN A 145 10.41 -1.73 4.59
CA ASN A 145 11.76 -1.45 5.09
C ASN A 145 11.88 -0.02 5.61
N GLY A 146 11.37 0.24 6.79
CA GLY A 146 11.56 1.54 7.43
C GLY A 146 13.03 1.90 7.66
N ASN A 147 13.91 0.91 7.59
CA ASN A 147 15.37 1.07 7.73
C ASN A 147 16.16 0.90 6.43
N GLY A 148 15.49 0.83 5.28
CA GLY A 148 16.15 0.80 3.97
C GLY A 148 16.87 2.10 3.66
N LEU A 149 18.18 2.04 3.37
CA LEU A 149 19.03 3.24 3.27
C LEU A 149 18.72 4.13 2.08
N GLU A 150 18.12 3.58 1.01
CA GLU A 150 17.85 4.32 -0.21
C GLU A 150 16.46 4.99 -0.23
N ALA A 151 15.55 4.65 0.70
CA ALA A 151 14.20 5.21 0.72
C ALA A 151 14.16 6.75 0.67
N PRO A 152 14.91 7.49 1.50
CA PRO A 152 14.90 8.95 1.45
C PRO A 152 15.43 9.50 0.12
N VAL A 153 16.41 8.82 -0.47
CA VAL A 153 16.99 9.21 -1.77
C VAL A 153 15.98 8.95 -2.89
N ALA A 154 15.40 7.76 -2.94
CA ALA A 154 14.39 7.39 -3.94
C ALA A 154 13.17 8.31 -3.87
N ALA A 155 12.69 8.61 -2.66
CA ALA A 155 11.60 9.54 -2.42
C ALA A 155 11.95 10.97 -2.85
N GLY A 156 13.11 11.50 -2.43
CA GLY A 156 13.57 12.84 -2.77
C GLY A 156 13.83 13.05 -4.25
N LEU A 157 14.23 11.99 -4.97
CA LEU A 157 14.38 11.99 -6.42
C LEU A 157 13.05 11.76 -7.18
N GLY A 158 11.92 11.64 -6.47
CA GLY A 158 10.62 11.42 -7.06
C GLY A 158 10.48 10.06 -7.78
N LYS A 159 11.22 9.04 -7.32
CA LYS A 159 11.19 7.70 -7.92
C LYS A 159 9.99 6.87 -7.44
N LEU A 160 9.47 7.17 -6.25
CA LEU A 160 8.40 6.43 -5.61
C LEU A 160 7.03 7.00 -5.95
N HIS A 161 6.02 6.15 -6.01
CA HIS A 161 4.61 6.51 -6.19
C HIS A 161 3.78 6.30 -4.91
N ALA A 162 4.19 5.36 -4.04
CA ALA A 162 3.54 5.07 -2.78
C ALA A 162 4.52 4.41 -1.79
N PHE A 163 4.08 4.28 -0.54
CA PHE A 163 4.84 3.66 0.53
C PHE A 163 3.96 2.63 1.26
N ASN A 164 4.41 1.38 1.35
CA ASN A 164 3.72 0.35 2.11
C ASN A 164 4.03 0.49 3.59
N LEU A 165 2.97 0.70 4.36
CA LEU A 165 2.98 0.71 5.81
C LEU A 165 2.40 -0.61 6.33
N PHE A 166 2.84 -1.07 7.52
CA PHE A 166 2.52 -2.35 8.16
C PHE A 166 2.44 -3.58 7.22
N ASP A 167 3.38 -3.67 6.31
CA ASP A 167 3.57 -4.75 5.36
C ASP A 167 4.82 -5.59 5.76
N PRO A 168 4.71 -6.83 6.25
CA PRO A 168 3.48 -7.57 6.58
C PRO A 168 2.94 -7.28 7.99
N CYS A 169 3.64 -6.55 8.83
CA CYS A 169 3.26 -6.27 10.22
C CYS A 169 3.58 -4.83 10.59
N TRP A 170 2.93 -4.35 11.66
CA TRP A 170 3.17 -3.01 12.17
C TRP A 170 4.62 -2.79 12.57
N LYS A 171 5.21 -1.68 12.11
CA LYS A 171 6.55 -1.22 12.49
C LYS A 171 6.56 0.29 12.66
N ASP A 172 6.82 0.77 13.85
CA ASP A 172 6.88 2.21 14.15
C ASP A 172 7.87 2.94 13.26
N LEU A 173 8.98 2.28 12.93
CA LEU A 173 10.04 2.85 12.10
C LEU A 173 9.57 3.23 10.69
N GLU A 174 8.59 2.51 10.13
CA GLU A 174 8.01 2.79 8.81
C GLU A 174 7.20 4.07 8.85
N TYR A 175 6.37 4.24 9.88
CA TYR A 175 5.59 5.46 10.09
C TYR A 175 6.48 6.66 10.36
N ASP A 176 7.50 6.51 11.19
CA ASP A 176 8.47 7.56 11.47
C ASP A 176 9.17 8.06 10.21
N LEU A 177 9.61 7.14 9.35
CA LEU A 177 10.23 7.49 8.08
C LEU A 177 9.22 8.17 7.15
N TRP A 178 8.04 7.61 7.01
CA TRP A 178 7.00 8.14 6.15
C TRP A 178 6.58 9.56 6.58
N TYR A 179 6.34 9.78 7.87
CA TYR A 179 6.03 11.10 8.42
C TYR A 179 7.15 12.12 8.17
N LYS A 180 8.40 11.71 8.32
CA LYS A 180 9.56 12.57 8.01
C LYS A 180 9.61 12.96 6.54
N LEU A 181 9.29 12.03 5.63
CA LEU A 181 9.23 12.31 4.20
C LEU A 181 8.09 13.31 3.89
N LEU A 182 6.90 13.09 4.47
CA LEU A 182 5.78 14.04 4.34
C LEU A 182 6.16 15.43 4.88
N ASN A 183 6.84 15.52 6.02
CA ASN A 183 7.32 16.78 6.61
C ASN A 183 8.39 17.47 5.76
N CYS A 184 9.07 16.73 4.88
CA CYS A 184 9.94 17.30 3.86
C CYS A 184 9.19 17.77 2.60
N GLY A 185 7.87 17.75 2.59
CA GLY A 185 7.04 18.10 1.44
C GLY A 185 6.96 17.01 0.35
N ILE A 186 7.46 15.80 0.64
CA ILE A 186 7.41 14.68 -0.30
C ILE A 186 6.05 14.00 -0.15
N ARG A 187 5.15 14.24 -1.09
CA ARG A 187 3.83 13.60 -1.12
C ARG A 187 3.98 12.14 -1.54
N LEU A 188 3.78 11.25 -0.60
CA LEU A 188 3.92 9.82 -0.80
C LEU A 188 2.69 9.10 -0.24
N PRO A 189 1.75 8.67 -1.10
CA PRO A 189 0.55 7.96 -0.68
C PRO A 189 0.84 6.74 0.16
N ALA A 190 0.02 6.51 1.19
CA ALA A 190 0.05 5.27 1.97
C ALA A 190 -0.54 4.11 1.16
N SER A 191 0.13 2.97 1.21
CA SER A 191 -0.29 1.69 0.69
C SER A 191 0.03 0.58 1.69
N THR A 192 -0.35 -0.65 1.43
CA THR A 192 0.01 -1.82 2.24
C THR A 192 -0.09 -3.11 1.44
N GLY A 193 0.62 -4.12 1.90
CA GLY A 193 0.59 -5.48 1.39
C GLY A 193 0.70 -6.50 2.50
N SER A 194 0.83 -7.76 2.14
CA SER A 194 0.95 -8.88 3.08
C SER A 194 2.28 -9.62 2.99
N ASP A 195 3.12 -9.25 2.04
CA ASP A 195 4.40 -9.90 1.75
C ASP A 195 4.23 -11.43 1.59
N TRP A 196 4.89 -12.23 2.40
CA TRP A 196 4.87 -13.69 2.35
C TRP A 196 3.54 -14.34 2.77
N TYR A 197 2.66 -13.60 3.41
CA TYR A 197 1.40 -14.12 3.96
C TYR A 197 0.23 -13.66 3.10
N VAL A 198 -0.23 -14.54 2.24
CA VAL A 198 -1.31 -14.28 1.27
C VAL A 198 -2.61 -13.78 1.91
N CYS A 199 -2.85 -14.09 3.16
CA CYS A 199 -4.13 -13.88 3.83
C CYS A 199 -4.00 -12.99 5.07
N SER A 200 -3.22 -11.91 5.03
CA SER A 200 -3.29 -10.90 6.07
C SER A 200 -4.57 -10.07 5.93
N ASN A 201 -4.98 -9.41 7.02
CA ASN A 201 -6.10 -8.48 6.99
C ASN A 201 -5.75 -7.13 6.37
N ASN A 202 -4.48 -6.90 6.02
CA ASN A 202 -4.01 -5.63 5.49
C ASN A 202 -4.64 -5.34 4.14
N ARG A 203 -5.21 -4.16 4.01
CA ARG A 203 -5.87 -3.66 2.79
C ARG A 203 -5.51 -2.19 2.58
N VAL A 204 -5.17 -1.86 1.36
CA VAL A 204 -5.27 -0.49 0.88
C VAL A 204 -6.58 -0.33 0.14
N TYR A 205 -7.42 0.58 0.58
CA TYR A 205 -8.59 0.99 -0.17
C TYR A 205 -8.24 2.18 -1.03
N VAL A 206 -8.57 2.10 -2.30
CA VAL A 206 -8.32 3.17 -3.28
C VAL A 206 -9.65 3.64 -3.85
N GLN A 207 -9.88 4.95 -3.79
CA GLN A 207 -11.05 5.55 -4.43
C GLN A 207 -10.77 5.82 -5.90
N THR A 208 -11.65 5.30 -6.77
CA THR A 208 -11.53 5.51 -8.21
C THR A 208 -12.47 6.59 -8.71
N GLU A 209 -12.05 7.28 -9.74
CA GLU A 209 -12.93 8.14 -10.52
C GLU A 209 -13.61 7.33 -11.63
N GLY A 210 -14.95 7.38 -11.69
CA GLY A 210 -15.72 6.64 -12.69
C GLY A 210 -15.73 5.12 -12.47
N ARG A 211 -15.66 4.37 -13.58
CA ARG A 211 -15.71 2.90 -13.54
C ARG A 211 -14.44 2.31 -12.97
N PHE A 212 -14.57 1.27 -12.15
CA PHE A 212 -13.45 0.48 -11.66
C PHE A 212 -12.74 -0.24 -12.83
N THR A 213 -11.43 -0.06 -12.89
CA THR A 213 -10.48 -0.78 -13.74
C THR A 213 -9.14 -0.82 -13.01
N TYR A 214 -8.23 -1.72 -13.39
CA TYR A 214 -6.88 -1.73 -12.84
C TYR A 214 -6.19 -0.36 -12.99
N LYS A 215 -6.32 0.24 -14.18
CA LYS A 215 -5.75 1.56 -14.45
C LYS A 215 -6.32 2.65 -13.53
N SER A 216 -7.66 2.75 -13.38
CA SER A 216 -8.27 3.77 -12.52
C SER A 216 -7.90 3.58 -11.04
N TRP A 217 -7.69 2.33 -10.63
CA TRP A 217 -7.22 2.02 -9.29
C TRP A 217 -5.77 2.49 -9.08
N LEU A 218 -4.86 2.22 -10.03
CA LEU A 218 -3.48 2.72 -9.96
C LEU A 218 -3.40 4.25 -9.99
N GLU A 219 -4.24 4.91 -10.78
CA GLU A 219 -4.35 6.37 -10.80
C GLU A 219 -4.85 6.93 -9.46
N GLY A 220 -5.83 6.27 -8.82
CA GLY A 220 -6.28 6.60 -7.48
C GLY A 220 -5.19 6.45 -6.43
N LEU A 221 -4.44 5.34 -6.49
CA LEU A 221 -3.31 5.09 -5.60
C LEU A 221 -2.24 6.20 -5.72
N GLN A 222 -1.82 6.52 -6.94
CA GLN A 222 -0.84 7.58 -7.18
C GLN A 222 -1.32 8.98 -6.77
N ALA A 223 -2.61 9.23 -6.90
CA ALA A 223 -3.22 10.50 -6.47
C ALA A 223 -3.36 10.61 -4.94
N GLY A 224 -3.10 9.53 -4.19
CA GLY A 224 -3.25 9.52 -2.74
C GLY A 224 -4.69 9.39 -2.26
N ARG A 225 -5.63 9.02 -3.13
CA ARG A 225 -7.01 8.72 -2.75
C ARG A 225 -7.07 7.35 -2.09
N THR A 226 -6.39 7.23 -0.94
CA THR A 226 -6.18 5.96 -0.26
C THR A 226 -6.42 6.07 1.23
N PHE A 227 -6.85 4.96 1.82
CA PHE A 227 -6.63 4.67 3.23
C PHE A 227 -6.18 3.22 3.39
N ILE A 228 -5.45 2.93 4.47
CA ILE A 228 -4.97 1.60 4.79
C ILE A 228 -5.64 1.12 6.06
N THR A 229 -5.90 -0.18 6.14
CA THR A 229 -6.56 -0.77 7.30
C THR A 229 -6.22 -2.25 7.44
N ASN A 230 -6.35 -2.75 8.66
CA ASN A 230 -6.37 -4.18 8.99
C ASN A 230 -7.75 -4.64 9.50
N GLY A 231 -8.79 -3.82 9.31
CA GLY A 231 -10.16 -4.15 9.74
C GLY A 231 -11.14 -2.99 9.59
N PRO A 232 -11.02 -1.90 10.40
CA PRO A 232 -11.97 -0.81 10.36
C PRO A 232 -12.05 -0.10 9.01
N ALA A 233 -13.25 0.31 8.60
CA ALA A 233 -13.44 1.29 7.55
C ALA A 233 -13.29 2.70 8.15
N LEU A 234 -12.53 3.55 7.46
CA LEU A 234 -12.21 4.89 7.90
C LEU A 234 -12.39 5.88 6.75
N TRP A 235 -13.05 7.00 7.02
CA TRP A 235 -13.19 8.10 6.07
C TRP A 235 -12.65 9.37 6.71
N LEU A 236 -11.77 10.05 6.00
CA LEU A 236 -11.22 11.34 6.35
C LEU A 236 -11.66 12.38 5.33
N GLU A 237 -12.15 13.50 5.81
CA GLU A 237 -12.42 14.69 4.99
C GLU A 237 -11.78 15.89 5.67
N VAL A 238 -11.10 16.73 4.90
CA VAL A 238 -10.56 18.01 5.33
C VAL A 238 -11.16 19.08 4.43
N GLU A 239 -11.88 20.06 5.00
CA GLU A 239 -12.65 21.06 4.23
C GLU A 239 -13.63 20.43 3.21
N GLY A 240 -14.13 19.22 3.48
CA GLY A 240 -14.99 18.46 2.59
C GLY A 240 -14.29 17.69 1.47
N GLU A 241 -12.96 17.78 1.40
CA GLU A 241 -12.15 17.07 0.43
C GLU A 241 -11.56 15.79 1.04
N GLY A 242 -11.52 14.72 0.25
CA GLY A 242 -11.00 13.40 0.68
C GLY A 242 -9.46 13.29 0.64
N PRO A 243 -8.92 12.11 0.99
CA PRO A 243 -7.48 11.85 0.96
C PRO A 243 -6.85 12.17 -0.41
N GLY A 244 -5.62 12.66 -0.38
CA GLY A 244 -4.87 13.07 -1.57
C GLY A 244 -5.15 14.49 -2.05
N ALA A 245 -6.16 15.17 -1.50
CA ALA A 245 -6.45 16.55 -1.85
C ALA A 245 -5.35 17.53 -1.41
N GLN A 246 -5.25 18.65 -2.11
CA GLN A 246 -4.45 19.82 -1.72
C GLN A 246 -5.39 20.98 -1.41
N ILE A 247 -5.24 21.56 -0.24
CA ILE A 247 -6.08 22.66 0.24
C ILE A 247 -5.16 23.85 0.49
N GLU A 248 -5.50 25.00 -0.10
CA GLU A 248 -4.66 26.19 -0.04
C GLU A 248 -5.26 27.26 0.86
N GLY A 249 -4.39 28.09 1.43
CA GLY A 249 -4.75 29.36 2.04
C GLY A 249 -5.57 29.27 3.33
N ARG A 250 -5.36 28.23 4.14
CA ARG A 250 -6.07 28.05 5.41
C ARG A 250 -5.14 28.12 6.61
N GLU A 251 -5.46 28.98 7.58
CA GLU A 251 -4.84 29.00 8.90
C GLU A 251 -5.47 27.94 9.84
N LYS A 252 -6.66 27.49 9.50
CA LYS A 252 -7.43 26.49 10.24
C LYS A 252 -8.28 25.70 9.26
N VAL A 253 -8.35 24.38 9.47
CA VAL A 253 -9.12 23.46 8.63
C VAL A 253 -10.11 22.66 9.47
N ALA A 254 -11.30 22.45 8.90
CA ALA A 254 -12.29 21.55 9.47
C ALA A 254 -11.98 20.10 9.04
N VAL A 255 -11.79 19.23 10.00
CA VAL A 255 -11.51 17.79 9.79
C VAL A 255 -12.71 16.99 10.25
N VAL A 256 -13.20 16.10 9.39
CA VAL A 256 -14.27 15.16 9.71
C VAL A 256 -13.74 13.75 9.53
N VAL A 257 -13.82 12.95 10.60
CA VAL A 257 -13.49 11.53 10.58
C VAL A 257 -14.76 10.72 10.80
N ARG A 258 -15.00 9.72 9.96
CA ARG A 258 -16.05 8.72 10.15
C ARG A 258 -15.41 7.35 10.21
N TRP A 259 -15.96 6.48 11.03
CA TRP A 259 -15.49 5.09 11.15
C TRP A 259 -16.64 4.11 11.28
N ARG A 260 -16.38 2.90 10.83
CA ARG A 260 -17.19 1.74 11.09
C ARG A 260 -16.27 0.53 11.29
N SER A 261 -16.54 -0.31 12.27
CA SER A 261 -15.66 -1.39 12.66
C SER A 261 -16.45 -2.63 13.09
N HIS A 262 -15.84 -3.78 12.89
CA HIS A 262 -16.28 -5.06 13.45
C HIS A 262 -15.63 -5.37 14.79
N TYR A 263 -14.68 -4.54 15.22
CA TYR A 263 -13.97 -4.62 16.50
C TYR A 263 -14.24 -3.35 17.27
N ALA A 264 -14.32 -3.45 18.59
CA ALA A 264 -14.41 -2.27 19.43
C ALA A 264 -13.14 -1.44 19.28
N LEU A 265 -13.31 -0.20 18.85
CA LEU A 265 -12.21 0.76 18.76
C LEU A 265 -12.07 1.48 20.10
N ASP A 266 -10.84 1.75 20.51
CA ASP A 266 -10.56 2.46 21.75
C ASP A 266 -10.60 3.98 21.55
N ARG A 267 -10.09 4.46 20.43
CA ARG A 267 -10.01 5.88 20.13
C ARG A 267 -9.85 6.16 18.62
N VAL A 268 -10.10 7.40 18.27
CA VAL A 268 -9.78 7.99 16.97
C VAL A 268 -8.86 9.19 17.21
N GLU A 269 -7.80 9.27 16.43
CA GLU A 269 -6.81 10.34 16.50
C GLU A 269 -6.76 11.11 15.17
N VAL A 270 -6.51 12.40 15.25
CA VAL A 270 -6.15 13.25 14.10
C VAL A 270 -4.69 13.62 14.26
N VAL A 271 -3.91 13.32 13.23
CA VAL A 271 -2.47 13.57 13.20
C VAL A 271 -2.20 14.73 12.25
N ARG A 272 -1.40 15.69 12.69
CA ARG A 272 -0.86 16.77 11.87
C ARG A 272 0.66 16.74 11.96
N ASP A 273 1.34 16.71 10.83
CA ASP A 273 2.81 16.77 10.74
C ASP A 273 3.53 15.75 11.64
N GLY A 274 2.89 14.57 11.85
CA GLY A 274 3.41 13.50 12.70
C GLY A 274 3.06 13.61 14.19
N MET A 275 2.27 14.62 14.58
CA MET A 275 1.84 14.82 15.96
C MET A 275 0.33 14.65 16.10
N VAL A 276 -0.12 13.94 17.12
CA VAL A 276 -1.54 13.85 17.45
C VAL A 276 -2.01 15.23 17.92
N VAL A 277 -2.91 15.84 17.15
CA VAL A 277 -3.49 17.17 17.44
C VAL A 277 -4.93 17.11 17.91
N GLY A 278 -5.56 15.96 17.79
CA GLY A 278 -6.88 15.69 18.32
C GLY A 278 -7.03 14.20 18.67
N GLU A 279 -7.73 13.89 19.76
CA GLU A 279 -8.03 12.54 20.19
C GLU A 279 -9.48 12.48 20.68
N ARG A 280 -10.19 11.42 20.29
CA ARG A 280 -11.50 11.08 20.84
C ARG A 280 -11.46 9.65 21.35
N VAL A 281 -11.57 9.47 22.67
CA VAL A 281 -11.76 8.17 23.29
C VAL A 281 -13.19 7.71 23.04
N LEU A 282 -13.36 6.46 22.63
CA LEU A 282 -14.63 5.88 22.24
C LEU A 282 -15.21 4.98 23.32
N ALA A 283 -16.53 4.98 23.47
CA ALA A 283 -17.23 4.13 24.41
C ALA A 283 -18.64 3.79 23.91
N GLY A 284 -19.17 2.63 24.33
CA GLY A 284 -20.50 2.20 23.91
C GLY A 284 -20.61 2.00 22.40
N ASP A 285 -21.67 2.51 21.81
CA ASP A 285 -21.93 2.34 20.35
C ASP A 285 -20.89 3.06 19.49
N ASP A 286 -20.29 4.14 19.98
CA ASP A 286 -19.23 4.86 19.26
C ASP A 286 -17.98 3.98 19.00
N GLN A 287 -17.77 2.91 19.74
CA GLN A 287 -16.67 1.97 19.50
C GLN A 287 -16.80 1.21 18.16
N TRP A 288 -18.02 1.16 17.62
CA TRP A 288 -18.33 0.37 16.42
C TRP A 288 -18.58 1.25 15.21
N GLU A 289 -19.26 2.37 15.38
CA GLU A 289 -19.58 3.30 14.32
C GLU A 289 -19.74 4.71 14.88
N GLY A 290 -19.21 5.70 14.15
CA GLY A 290 -19.36 7.08 14.58
C GLY A 290 -18.75 8.09 13.61
N ALA A 291 -18.90 9.34 13.99
CA ALA A 291 -18.32 10.49 13.32
C ALA A 291 -17.79 11.50 14.33
N TRP A 292 -16.71 12.16 13.98
CA TRP A 292 -16.13 13.21 14.79
C TRP A 292 -15.65 14.36 13.89
N ALA A 293 -16.03 15.57 14.26
CA ALA A 293 -15.54 16.77 13.61
C ALA A 293 -14.66 17.55 14.59
N VAL A 294 -13.53 18.03 14.10
CA VAL A 294 -12.57 18.82 14.86
C VAL A 294 -11.89 19.83 13.96
N ASP A 295 -11.65 21.01 14.51
CA ASP A 295 -10.88 22.03 13.84
C ASP A 295 -9.39 21.88 14.16
N VAL A 296 -8.54 21.91 13.14
CA VAL A 296 -7.09 21.83 13.26
C VAL A 296 -6.44 23.12 12.80
N ASP A 297 -5.62 23.71 13.67
CA ASP A 297 -4.86 24.91 13.33
C ASP A 297 -3.70 24.55 12.41
N MET A 298 -3.56 25.27 11.28
CA MET A 298 -2.52 25.06 10.27
C MET A 298 -1.57 26.27 10.28
N ALA A 299 -0.50 26.21 11.05
CA ALA A 299 0.49 27.27 11.13
C ALA A 299 1.55 27.18 9.99
N GLY A 300 1.09 27.25 8.75
CA GLY A 300 1.92 27.09 7.54
C GLY A 300 1.58 25.82 6.77
N ASP A 301 2.43 25.46 5.81
CA ASP A 301 2.28 24.23 5.03
C ASP A 301 2.42 22.99 5.93
N GLY A 302 1.60 21.98 5.68
CA GLY A 302 1.58 20.75 6.46
C GLY A 302 0.61 19.73 5.89
N TRP A 303 0.44 18.63 6.59
CA TRP A 303 -0.47 17.56 6.22
C TRP A 303 -1.30 17.09 7.43
N VAL A 304 -2.46 16.55 7.14
CA VAL A 304 -3.39 15.98 8.14
C VAL A 304 -3.75 14.55 7.74
N ALA A 305 -3.76 13.64 8.73
CA ALA A 305 -4.18 12.25 8.60
C ALA A 305 -5.04 11.82 9.80
#